data_08c667b5c88d919fb3a58b0b5506eec0
#
_entry.id   08c667b5c88d919fb3a58b0b5506eec0
#
_cell.length_a   1.000
_cell.length_b   1.000
_cell.length_c   1.000
_cell.angle_alpha   90.00
_cell.angle_beta   90.00
_cell.angle_gamma   90.00
#
_symmetry.space_group_name_H-M   'P 1'
#
loop_
_entity.id
_entity.type
_entity.pdbx_description
1 polymer ?
#
loop_
_entity_poly.entity_id
_entity_poly.type
_entity_poly.pdbx_seq_one_letter_code
_entity_poly.pdbx_strand_id
1 'polypeptide(L)'
;MKALTLVLHPVLPVSPHCTHLKGHGGLKGTLRAVLAHRSSHPFVFKTDVQVYYASIDHHRLLACLTPHLPDPGIFNLVGQYLKRRAERGGLVWEYQQGLPLGCPLSPLLGAVLLTPLDEQLAQSGVFYVRYMDDILVMASTRWKLRRTIRMVKQGLSRLGLATHPEKTWVGKSERGFDFLGYHVSQEGFTVAEATVTRCVTRIRQLYEQERRRPTQSSPFGVYVSRWWRWAEGGLPDLGPLTSALQPLIAG
;
A
#
# COMPACT_ATOMS: atom_id res chain seq x y z
N MET A 1 -12.91 -12.50 11.99
CA MET A 1 -12.39 -11.83 10.77
C MET A 1 -11.29 -12.62 10.07
N LYS A 2 -10.25 -13.15 10.75
CA LYS A 2 -9.19 -13.94 10.09
C LYS A 2 -9.72 -15.18 9.34
N ALA A 3 -10.63 -15.95 9.93
CA ALA A 3 -11.27 -17.08 9.27
C ALA A 3 -12.05 -16.66 8.01
N LEU A 4 -12.84 -15.58 8.12
CA LEU A 4 -13.57 -15.04 6.98
C LEU A 4 -12.63 -14.61 5.84
N THR A 5 -11.49 -13.98 6.16
CA THR A 5 -10.47 -13.64 5.15
C THR A 5 -9.93 -14.86 4.43
N LEU A 6 -9.68 -15.96 5.16
CA LEU A 6 -9.17 -17.20 4.55
C LEU A 6 -10.19 -17.85 3.60
N VAL A 7 -11.48 -17.77 3.94
CA VAL A 7 -12.58 -18.29 3.10
C VAL A 7 -12.78 -17.41 1.86
N LEU A 8 -12.73 -16.08 2.02
CA LEU A 8 -13.01 -15.14 0.94
C LEU A 8 -11.85 -14.94 -0.03
N HIS A 9 -10.62 -15.11 0.41
CA HIS A 9 -9.44 -14.85 -0.42
C HIS A 9 -9.41 -15.66 -1.74
N PRO A 10 -9.73 -16.96 -1.77
CA PRO A 10 -9.75 -17.73 -3.02
C PRO A 10 -10.99 -17.47 -3.90
N VAL A 11 -12.05 -16.86 -3.37
CA VAL A 11 -13.32 -16.65 -4.05
C VAL A 11 -13.43 -15.27 -4.67
N LEU A 12 -12.85 -14.26 -4.02
CA LEU A 12 -12.97 -12.87 -4.47
C LEU A 12 -12.02 -12.58 -5.64
N PRO A 13 -12.48 -11.88 -6.68
CA PRO A 13 -11.66 -11.52 -7.82
C PRO A 13 -10.69 -10.41 -7.43
N VAL A 14 -9.44 -10.76 -7.22
CA VAL A 14 -8.37 -9.78 -6.98
C VAL A 14 -7.43 -9.77 -8.16
N SER A 15 -7.15 -8.58 -8.67
CA SER A 15 -6.22 -8.39 -9.77
C SER A 15 -4.81 -8.89 -9.41
N PRO A 16 -4.10 -9.62 -10.31
CA PRO A 16 -2.69 -9.99 -10.11
C PRO A 16 -1.76 -8.76 -10.01
N HIS A 17 -2.20 -7.61 -10.50
CA HIS A 17 -1.46 -6.34 -10.38
C HIS A 17 -1.58 -5.72 -8.98
N CYS A 18 -2.48 -6.23 -8.13
CA CYS A 18 -2.61 -5.88 -6.72
C CYS A 18 -1.66 -6.74 -5.88
N THR A 19 -0.44 -6.28 -5.67
CA THR A 19 0.69 -7.12 -5.25
C THR A 19 0.83 -7.31 -3.74
N HIS A 20 0.09 -6.60 -2.89
CA HIS A 20 0.24 -6.70 -1.44
C HIS A 20 -0.36 -7.96 -0.82
N LEU A 21 -1.24 -8.65 -1.53
CA LEU A 21 -1.87 -9.88 -1.04
C LEU A 21 -0.93 -11.08 -1.13
N LYS A 22 -1.16 -12.05 -0.27
CA LYS A 22 -0.38 -13.29 -0.26
C LYS A 22 -0.48 -14.00 -1.62
N GLY A 23 0.66 -14.37 -2.19
CA GLY A 23 0.72 -15.02 -3.51
C GLY A 23 0.87 -14.06 -4.69
N HIS A 24 0.73 -12.74 -4.50
CA HIS A 24 0.80 -11.72 -5.56
C HIS A 24 2.18 -11.01 -5.64
N GLY A 25 3.24 -11.61 -5.11
CA GLY A 25 4.62 -11.11 -5.20
C GLY A 25 5.08 -10.26 -4.01
N GLY A 26 4.17 -9.59 -3.32
CA GLY A 26 4.49 -8.74 -2.17
C GLY A 26 5.42 -7.57 -2.53
N LEU A 27 5.98 -6.92 -1.52
CA LEU A 27 6.87 -5.77 -1.68
C LEU A 27 8.08 -6.06 -2.59
N LYS A 28 8.77 -7.17 -2.35
CA LYS A 28 9.96 -7.56 -3.13
C LYS A 28 9.65 -7.83 -4.60
N GLY A 29 8.57 -8.56 -4.87
CA GLY A 29 8.12 -8.85 -6.23
C GLY A 29 7.74 -7.57 -6.97
N THR A 30 7.05 -6.65 -6.29
CA THR A 30 6.68 -5.34 -6.84
C THR A 30 7.91 -4.53 -7.25
N LEU A 31 8.90 -4.39 -6.37
CA LEU A 31 10.12 -3.63 -6.65
C LEU A 31 10.93 -4.25 -7.79
N ARG A 32 11.09 -5.59 -7.83
CA ARG A 32 11.77 -6.29 -8.94
C ARG A 32 11.05 -6.06 -10.27
N ALA A 33 9.71 -6.11 -10.29
CA ALA A 33 8.93 -5.85 -11.48
C ALA A 33 9.11 -4.40 -11.97
N VAL A 34 9.14 -3.42 -11.06
CA VAL A 34 9.42 -2.00 -11.38
C VAL A 34 10.80 -1.85 -12.02
N LEU A 35 11.84 -2.48 -11.46
CA LEU A 35 13.19 -2.42 -12.01
C LEU A 35 13.27 -3.05 -13.41
N ALA A 36 12.64 -4.19 -13.62
CA ALA A 36 12.64 -4.88 -14.91
C ALA A 36 12.02 -4.04 -16.03
N HIS A 37 11.05 -3.18 -15.72
CA HIS A 37 10.33 -2.39 -16.72
C HIS A 37 10.86 -0.97 -16.91
N ARG A 38 11.75 -0.47 -16.04
CA ARG A 38 12.17 0.94 -16.02
C ARG A 38 12.84 1.41 -17.33
N SER A 39 13.64 0.54 -17.98
CA SER A 39 14.37 0.90 -19.21
C SER A 39 13.44 1.01 -20.42
N SER A 40 12.43 0.13 -20.51
CA SER A 40 11.45 0.13 -21.61
C SER A 40 10.30 1.12 -21.40
N HIS A 41 10.10 1.61 -20.16
CA HIS A 41 9.00 2.51 -19.78
C HIS A 41 9.54 3.75 -19.04
N PRO A 42 10.17 4.70 -19.77
CA PRO A 42 10.88 5.83 -19.12
C PRO A 42 9.96 6.89 -18.49
N PHE A 43 8.67 6.86 -18.73
CA PHE A 43 7.72 7.84 -18.15
C PHE A 43 6.94 7.21 -17.02
N VAL A 44 7.01 7.84 -15.85
CA VAL A 44 6.47 7.30 -14.59
C VAL A 44 5.41 8.23 -14.02
N PHE A 45 4.32 7.65 -13.55
CA PHE A 45 3.32 8.27 -12.68
C PHE A 45 3.16 7.40 -11.45
N LYS A 46 3.32 7.99 -10.29
CA LYS A 46 2.96 7.36 -9.01
C LYS A 46 1.99 8.23 -8.24
N THR A 47 1.10 7.60 -7.49
CA THR A 47 0.16 8.28 -6.61
C THR A 47 -0.29 7.33 -5.51
N ASP A 48 -0.80 7.91 -4.45
CA ASP A 48 -1.49 7.24 -3.35
C ASP A 48 -2.97 7.63 -3.42
N VAL A 49 -3.87 6.77 -3.02
CA VAL A 49 -5.29 7.11 -2.92
C VAL A 49 -5.54 7.81 -1.59
N GLN A 50 -6.05 9.03 -1.65
CA GLN A 50 -6.27 9.85 -0.46
C GLN A 50 -7.21 9.18 0.53
N VAL A 51 -6.74 9.00 1.78
CA VAL A 51 -7.50 8.44 2.91
C VAL A 51 -8.25 7.14 2.54
N TYR A 52 -7.61 6.26 1.75
CA TYR A 52 -8.24 5.15 1.04
C TYR A 52 -9.23 4.35 1.91
N TYR A 53 -8.70 3.69 2.95
CA TYR A 53 -9.52 2.80 3.80
C TYR A 53 -10.68 3.50 4.49
N ALA A 54 -10.55 4.75 4.89
CA ALA A 54 -11.61 5.50 5.55
C ALA A 54 -12.65 6.07 4.56
N SER A 55 -12.30 6.17 3.26
CA SER A 55 -13.17 6.74 2.23
C SER A 55 -13.96 5.69 1.45
N ILE A 56 -13.76 4.39 1.72
CA ILE A 56 -14.46 3.33 1.01
C ILE A 56 -15.96 3.36 1.34
N ASP A 57 -16.77 3.65 0.34
CA ASP A 57 -18.23 3.60 0.44
C ASP A 57 -18.73 2.15 0.55
N HIS A 58 -19.54 1.88 1.59
CA HIS A 58 -20.02 0.52 1.88
C HIS A 58 -20.96 -0.01 0.80
N HIS A 59 -21.82 0.83 0.22
CA HIS A 59 -22.77 0.40 -0.83
C HIS A 59 -22.02 0.01 -2.09
N ARG A 60 -21.03 0.79 -2.51
CA ARG A 60 -20.20 0.48 -3.68
C ARG A 60 -19.41 -0.80 -3.47
N LEU A 61 -18.82 -0.97 -2.30
CA LEU A 61 -18.08 -2.19 -1.96
C LEU A 61 -19.01 -3.41 -1.97
N LEU A 62 -20.18 -3.34 -1.35
CA LEU A 62 -21.16 -4.43 -1.35
C LEU A 62 -21.63 -4.75 -2.77
N ALA A 63 -21.87 -3.75 -3.62
CA ALA A 63 -22.22 -3.95 -5.02
C ALA A 63 -21.12 -4.71 -5.80
N CYS A 64 -19.83 -4.40 -5.53
CA CYS A 64 -18.70 -5.14 -6.11
C CYS A 64 -18.65 -6.60 -5.60
N LEU A 65 -19.06 -6.86 -4.37
CA LEU A 65 -18.98 -8.19 -3.74
C LEU A 65 -20.18 -9.10 -4.13
N THR A 66 -21.35 -8.52 -4.38
CA THR A 66 -22.59 -9.27 -4.64
C THR A 66 -22.45 -10.38 -5.70
N PRO A 67 -21.80 -10.18 -6.87
CA PRO A 67 -21.67 -11.23 -7.87
C PRO A 67 -20.80 -12.43 -7.43
N HIS A 68 -19.96 -12.23 -6.40
CA HIS A 68 -18.95 -13.19 -5.95
C HIS A 68 -19.29 -13.87 -4.63
N LEU A 69 -20.32 -13.39 -3.93
CA LEU A 69 -20.77 -13.92 -2.63
C LEU A 69 -22.22 -14.37 -2.71
N PRO A 70 -22.51 -15.53 -3.32
CA PRO A 70 -23.87 -16.04 -3.45
C PRO A 70 -24.47 -16.52 -2.11
N ASP A 71 -23.64 -16.85 -1.11
CA ASP A 71 -24.10 -17.27 0.21
C ASP A 71 -24.60 -16.06 1.02
N PRO A 72 -25.93 -16.01 1.36
CA PRO A 72 -26.50 -14.90 2.11
C PRO A 72 -25.90 -14.75 3.53
N GLY A 73 -25.49 -15.85 4.14
CA GLY A 73 -24.89 -15.84 5.48
C GLY A 73 -23.53 -15.15 5.47
N ILE A 74 -22.68 -15.49 4.49
CA ILE A 74 -21.37 -14.85 4.31
C ILE A 74 -21.54 -13.38 3.94
N PHE A 75 -22.45 -13.05 3.03
CA PHE A 75 -22.74 -11.69 2.64
C PHE A 75 -23.21 -10.84 3.82
N ASN A 76 -24.09 -11.38 4.66
CA ASN A 76 -24.55 -10.74 5.89
C ASN A 76 -23.41 -10.50 6.89
N LEU A 77 -22.51 -11.47 7.08
CA LEU A 77 -21.33 -11.30 7.94
C LEU A 77 -20.43 -10.16 7.47
N VAL A 78 -20.23 -10.02 6.15
CA VAL A 78 -19.50 -8.88 5.58
C VAL A 78 -20.25 -7.58 5.84
N GLY A 79 -21.57 -7.57 5.66
CA GLY A 79 -22.43 -6.41 5.97
C GLY A 79 -22.33 -5.96 7.44
N GLN A 80 -22.39 -6.91 8.36
CA GLN A 80 -22.21 -6.63 9.80
C GLN A 80 -20.82 -6.08 10.13
N TYR A 81 -19.80 -6.62 9.47
CA TYR A 81 -18.43 -6.12 9.62
C TYR A 81 -18.28 -4.67 9.14
N LEU A 82 -18.93 -4.30 8.03
CA LEU A 82 -18.92 -2.93 7.51
C LEU A 82 -19.68 -1.96 8.43
N LYS A 83 -20.88 -2.35 8.87
CA LYS A 83 -21.77 -1.57 9.74
C LYS A 83 -21.39 -1.63 11.24
N ARG A 84 -20.10 -1.81 11.52
CA ARG A 84 -19.60 -1.84 12.90
C ARG A 84 -20.00 -0.60 13.66
N ARG A 85 -20.27 -0.77 14.97
CA ARG A 85 -20.56 0.33 15.89
C ARG A 85 -19.31 0.71 16.66
N ALA A 86 -19.20 1.97 17.00
CA ALA A 86 -18.22 2.48 17.94
C ALA A 86 -18.94 3.21 19.07
N GLU A 87 -18.40 3.10 20.29
CA GLU A 87 -18.88 3.80 21.47
C GLU A 87 -17.76 4.66 22.03
N ARG A 88 -18.09 5.90 22.37
CA ARG A 88 -17.19 6.80 23.06
C ARG A 88 -18.02 7.74 23.96
N GLY A 89 -17.78 7.68 25.26
CA GLY A 89 -18.46 8.56 26.21
C GLY A 89 -19.99 8.37 26.29
N GLY A 90 -20.48 7.12 26.11
CA GLY A 90 -21.91 6.80 26.11
C GLY A 90 -22.63 7.08 24.78
N LEU A 91 -21.94 7.65 23.79
CA LEU A 91 -22.49 7.85 22.46
C LEU A 91 -22.12 6.67 21.58
N VAL A 92 -23.12 6.09 20.91
CA VAL A 92 -22.95 4.99 19.96
C VAL A 92 -23.22 5.51 18.55
N TRP A 93 -22.29 5.26 17.62
CA TRP A 93 -22.50 5.56 16.21
C TRP A 93 -22.14 4.37 15.33
N GLU A 94 -22.80 4.29 14.20
CA GLU A 94 -22.57 3.27 13.17
C GLU A 94 -21.77 3.88 12.01
N TYR A 95 -20.73 3.18 11.57
CA TYR A 95 -19.94 3.63 10.42
C TYR A 95 -20.72 3.41 9.11
N GLN A 96 -20.88 4.47 8.34
CA GLN A 96 -21.52 4.43 7.01
C GLN A 96 -20.52 4.23 5.88
N GLN A 97 -19.24 4.45 6.16
CA GLN A 97 -18.13 4.28 5.22
C GLN A 97 -16.85 3.84 5.92
N GLY A 98 -15.90 3.37 5.14
CA GLY A 98 -14.55 3.03 5.58
C GLY A 98 -14.41 1.61 6.13
N LEU A 99 -13.19 1.09 5.99
CA LEU A 99 -12.77 -0.21 6.52
C LEU A 99 -11.90 -0.02 7.77
N PRO A 100 -12.03 -0.88 8.79
CA PRO A 100 -11.22 -0.78 9.99
C PRO A 100 -9.75 -1.06 9.71
N LEU A 101 -8.88 -0.17 10.18
CA LEU A 101 -7.43 -0.39 10.12
C LEU A 101 -7.02 -1.54 11.04
N GLY A 102 -6.01 -2.31 10.63
CA GLY A 102 -5.49 -3.45 11.39
C GLY A 102 -6.34 -4.73 11.34
N CYS A 103 -7.49 -4.72 10.67
CA CYS A 103 -8.29 -5.91 10.46
C CYS A 103 -7.78 -6.72 9.24
N PRO A 104 -7.59 -8.05 9.36
CA PRO A 104 -7.10 -8.90 8.26
C PRO A 104 -7.99 -8.86 6.99
N LEU A 105 -9.28 -8.57 7.13
CA LEU A 105 -10.23 -8.54 6.03
C LEU A 105 -10.14 -7.25 5.20
N SER A 106 -9.76 -6.12 5.83
CA SER A 106 -9.70 -4.82 5.15
C SER A 106 -8.81 -4.77 3.91
N PRO A 107 -7.57 -5.33 3.93
CA PRO A 107 -6.72 -5.35 2.74
C PRO A 107 -7.35 -6.11 1.55
N LEU A 108 -8.04 -7.22 1.82
CA LEU A 108 -8.72 -8.00 0.80
C LEU A 108 -9.90 -7.24 0.19
N LEU A 109 -10.77 -6.67 1.01
CA LEU A 109 -11.92 -5.90 0.54
C LEU A 109 -11.50 -4.64 -0.22
N GLY A 110 -10.46 -3.94 0.27
CA GLY A 110 -9.87 -2.83 -0.47
C GLY A 110 -9.24 -3.26 -1.78
N ALA A 111 -8.65 -4.46 -1.87
CA ALA A 111 -8.13 -4.97 -3.13
C ALA A 111 -9.25 -5.16 -4.18
N VAL A 112 -10.37 -5.77 -3.79
CA VAL A 112 -11.51 -6.06 -4.67
C VAL A 112 -12.15 -4.78 -5.22
N LEU A 113 -12.30 -3.75 -4.41
CA LEU A 113 -12.94 -2.49 -4.85
C LEU A 113 -12.23 -1.85 -6.06
N LEU A 114 -10.91 -1.95 -6.14
CA LEU A 114 -10.13 -1.37 -7.24
C LEU A 114 -9.85 -2.35 -8.38
N THR A 115 -10.30 -3.61 -8.30
CA THR A 115 -10.07 -4.62 -9.37
C THR A 115 -10.54 -4.14 -10.75
N PRO A 116 -11.71 -3.50 -10.92
CA PRO A 116 -12.11 -3.01 -12.25
C PRO A 116 -11.18 -1.94 -12.82
N LEU A 117 -10.60 -1.10 -11.96
CA LEU A 117 -9.57 -0.14 -12.37
C LEU A 117 -8.26 -0.84 -12.73
N ASP A 118 -7.85 -1.83 -11.94
CA ASP A 118 -6.65 -2.63 -12.19
C ASP A 118 -6.71 -3.31 -13.57
N GLU A 119 -7.84 -3.93 -13.91
CA GLU A 119 -8.08 -4.60 -15.20
C GLU A 119 -8.04 -3.61 -16.37
N GLN A 120 -8.69 -2.45 -16.21
CA GLN A 120 -8.66 -1.40 -17.22
C GLN A 120 -7.23 -0.89 -17.48
N LEU A 121 -6.42 -0.74 -16.43
CA LEU A 121 -5.04 -0.31 -16.54
C LEU A 121 -4.14 -1.38 -17.15
N ALA A 122 -4.34 -2.65 -16.81
CA ALA A 122 -3.61 -3.77 -17.39
C ALA A 122 -3.77 -3.85 -18.92
N GLN A 123 -4.97 -3.54 -19.42
CA GLN A 123 -5.27 -3.54 -20.86
C GLN A 123 -4.77 -2.29 -21.60
N SER A 124 -4.25 -1.29 -20.90
CA SER A 124 -3.87 0.00 -21.51
C SER A 124 -2.49 0.03 -22.19
N GLY A 125 -1.75 -1.10 -22.15
CA GLY A 125 -0.43 -1.22 -22.78
C GLY A 125 0.66 -0.41 -22.06
N VAL A 126 0.55 -0.29 -20.75
CA VAL A 126 1.53 0.28 -19.82
C VAL A 126 1.96 -0.76 -18.80
N PHE A 127 3.10 -0.57 -18.17
CA PHE A 127 3.40 -1.31 -16.95
C PHE A 127 2.62 -0.70 -15.79
N TYR A 128 1.94 -1.55 -15.03
CA TYR A 128 1.10 -1.15 -13.90
C TYR A 128 1.26 -2.11 -12.74
N VAL A 129 1.41 -1.55 -11.54
CA VAL A 129 1.33 -2.26 -10.28
C VAL A 129 0.62 -1.42 -9.23
N ARG A 130 -0.08 -2.08 -8.31
CA ARG A 130 -0.69 -1.47 -7.14
C ARG A 130 -0.30 -2.24 -5.88
N TYR A 131 0.10 -1.50 -4.85
CA TYR A 131 0.35 -2.04 -3.52
C TYR A 131 -0.56 -1.34 -2.52
N MET A 132 -1.66 -1.99 -2.12
CA MET A 132 -2.76 -1.36 -1.37
C MET A 132 -3.34 -0.15 -2.13
N ASP A 133 -3.09 1.05 -1.62
CA ASP A 133 -3.48 2.36 -2.13
C ASP A 133 -2.38 3.04 -2.97
N ASP A 134 -1.16 2.52 -2.92
CA ASP A 134 -0.06 3.00 -3.75
C ASP A 134 -0.16 2.49 -5.19
N ILE A 135 -0.33 3.39 -6.14
CA ILE A 135 -0.44 3.13 -7.58
C ILE A 135 0.84 3.57 -8.29
N LEU A 136 1.43 2.69 -9.09
CA LEU A 136 2.54 3.00 -9.99
C LEU A 136 2.20 2.59 -11.41
N VAL A 137 2.37 3.53 -12.34
CA VAL A 137 2.26 3.34 -13.78
C VAL A 137 3.56 3.74 -14.45
N MET A 138 4.07 2.93 -15.37
CA MET A 138 5.19 3.28 -16.21
C MET A 138 4.82 3.08 -17.69
N ALA A 139 5.15 4.05 -18.53
CA ALA A 139 4.75 4.06 -19.93
C ALA A 139 5.94 4.31 -20.85
N SER A 140 5.88 3.75 -22.08
CA SER A 140 6.89 3.97 -23.11
C SER A 140 6.84 5.37 -23.74
N THR A 141 5.70 6.06 -23.64
CA THR A 141 5.52 7.41 -24.20
C THR A 141 4.75 8.33 -23.23
N ARG A 142 5.02 9.65 -23.34
CA ARG A 142 4.28 10.68 -22.57
C ARG A 142 2.78 10.65 -22.85
N TRP A 143 2.40 10.34 -24.07
CA TRP A 143 0.98 10.30 -24.46
C TRP A 143 0.25 9.15 -23.75
N LYS A 144 0.84 7.94 -23.77
CA LYS A 144 0.30 6.80 -23.03
C LYS A 144 0.19 7.13 -21.54
N LEU A 145 1.23 7.73 -20.94
CA LEU A 145 1.18 8.11 -19.52
C LEU A 145 0.04 9.10 -19.23
N ARG A 146 -0.10 10.16 -20.03
CA ARG A 146 -1.19 11.16 -19.84
C ARG A 146 -2.57 10.53 -19.97
N ARG A 147 -2.76 9.61 -20.92
CA ARG A 147 -4.00 8.86 -21.08
C ARG A 147 -4.29 8.01 -19.83
N THR A 148 -3.29 7.29 -19.34
CA THR A 148 -3.43 6.42 -18.17
C THR A 148 -3.68 7.23 -16.88
N ILE A 149 -3.04 8.38 -16.70
CA ILE A 149 -3.33 9.29 -15.57
C ILE A 149 -4.81 9.69 -15.56
N ARG A 150 -5.39 10.02 -16.71
CA ARG A 150 -6.83 10.34 -16.84
C ARG A 150 -7.69 9.13 -16.45
N MET A 151 -7.32 7.93 -16.91
CA MET A 151 -8.03 6.69 -16.56
C MET A 151 -8.02 6.43 -15.05
N VAL A 152 -6.85 6.58 -14.39
CA VAL A 152 -6.73 6.44 -12.92
C VAL A 152 -7.64 7.44 -12.21
N LYS A 153 -7.56 8.74 -12.56
CA LYS A 153 -8.36 9.78 -11.92
C LYS A 153 -9.86 9.55 -12.11
N GLN A 154 -10.29 9.19 -13.33
CA GLN A 154 -11.69 8.90 -13.63
C GLN A 154 -12.18 7.62 -12.91
N GLY A 155 -11.35 6.56 -12.89
CA GLY A 155 -11.69 5.33 -12.19
C GLY A 155 -11.86 5.53 -10.69
N LEU A 156 -10.95 6.27 -10.05
CA LEU A 156 -11.06 6.64 -8.64
C LEU A 156 -12.29 7.53 -8.37
N SER A 157 -12.51 8.56 -9.21
CA SER A 157 -13.65 9.46 -9.06
C SER A 157 -15.01 8.73 -9.14
N ARG A 158 -15.16 7.73 -10.01
CA ARG A 158 -16.36 6.88 -10.07
C ARG A 158 -16.62 6.12 -8.76
N LEU A 159 -15.58 5.83 -8.02
CA LEU A 159 -15.66 5.18 -6.70
C LEU A 159 -15.79 6.19 -5.54
N GLY A 160 -15.82 7.50 -5.84
CA GLY A 160 -15.82 8.56 -4.82
C GLY A 160 -14.46 8.75 -4.16
N LEU A 161 -13.38 8.28 -4.81
CA LEU A 161 -12.00 8.35 -4.34
C LEU A 161 -11.20 9.37 -5.15
N ALA A 162 -10.09 9.83 -4.59
CA ALA A 162 -9.19 10.78 -5.24
C ALA A 162 -7.73 10.41 -5.04
N THR A 163 -6.86 10.87 -5.95
CA THR A 163 -5.41 10.79 -5.78
C THR A 163 -4.95 11.78 -4.72
N HIS A 164 -3.94 11.41 -3.92
CA HIS A 164 -3.34 12.30 -2.93
C HIS A 164 -2.43 13.32 -3.64
N PRO A 165 -2.71 14.65 -3.59
CA PRO A 165 -1.96 15.64 -4.37
C PRO A 165 -0.47 15.65 -4.04
N GLU A 166 -0.11 15.68 -2.75
CA GLU A 166 1.29 15.78 -2.29
C GLU A 166 2.10 14.50 -2.52
N LYS A 167 1.44 13.34 -2.65
CA LYS A 167 2.10 12.07 -2.92
C LYS A 167 2.08 11.70 -4.41
N THR A 168 1.46 12.55 -5.23
CA THR A 168 1.41 12.34 -6.68
C THR A 168 2.67 12.88 -7.34
N TRP A 169 3.35 12.03 -8.10
CA TRP A 169 4.55 12.39 -8.84
C TRP A 169 4.48 11.91 -10.29
N VAL A 170 4.94 12.77 -11.20
CA VAL A 170 5.03 12.48 -12.64
C VAL A 170 6.42 12.89 -13.12
N GLY A 171 7.14 11.97 -13.74
CA GLY A 171 8.49 12.26 -14.20
C GLY A 171 9.08 11.20 -15.13
N LYS A 172 10.38 11.29 -15.34
CA LYS A 172 11.16 10.25 -16.02
C LYS A 172 11.83 9.33 -15.00
N SER A 173 11.87 8.03 -15.30
CA SER A 173 12.56 7.02 -14.47
C SER A 173 14.06 7.31 -14.27
N GLU A 174 14.71 7.98 -15.25
CA GLU A 174 16.10 8.42 -15.16
C GLU A 174 16.41 9.33 -13.97
N ARG A 175 15.42 10.12 -13.52
CA ARG A 175 15.58 11.03 -12.38
C ARG A 175 15.50 10.35 -11.02
N GLY A 176 15.21 9.05 -11.01
CA GLY A 176 14.85 8.34 -9.81
C GLY A 176 13.50 8.78 -9.23
N PHE A 177 12.91 7.96 -8.39
CA PHE A 177 11.67 8.26 -7.67
C PHE A 177 11.51 7.32 -6.47
N ASP A 178 10.82 7.80 -5.46
CA ASP A 178 10.54 6.98 -4.28
C ASP A 178 9.25 6.17 -4.48
N PHE A 179 9.30 4.89 -4.13
CA PHE A 179 8.14 4.01 -4.17
C PHE A 179 8.22 2.96 -3.07
N LEU A 180 7.14 2.78 -2.30
CA LEU A 180 7.03 1.83 -1.19
C LEU A 180 8.17 1.92 -0.16
N GLY A 181 8.68 3.12 0.08
CA GLY A 181 9.76 3.36 1.04
C GLY A 181 11.17 3.18 0.49
N TYR A 182 11.31 2.87 -0.80
CA TYR A 182 12.59 2.76 -1.50
C TYR A 182 12.74 3.84 -2.56
N HIS A 183 13.97 4.26 -2.80
CA HIS A 183 14.35 5.09 -3.93
C HIS A 183 14.75 4.20 -5.11
N VAL A 184 14.04 4.33 -6.23
CA VAL A 184 14.28 3.58 -7.47
C VAL A 184 15.12 4.46 -8.40
N SER A 185 16.33 4.02 -8.74
CA SER A 185 17.27 4.72 -9.63
C SER A 185 17.70 3.82 -10.80
N GLN A 186 18.57 4.32 -11.66
CA GLN A 186 19.17 3.52 -12.75
C GLN A 186 20.08 2.39 -12.22
N GLU A 187 20.71 2.59 -11.10
CA GLU A 187 21.63 1.64 -10.45
C GLU A 187 20.91 0.52 -9.68
N GLY A 188 19.62 0.72 -9.37
CA GLY A 188 18.83 -0.21 -8.57
C GLY A 188 17.86 0.50 -7.64
N PHE A 189 17.66 -0.05 -6.46
CA PHE A 189 16.93 0.64 -5.41
C PHE A 189 17.71 0.66 -4.10
N THR A 190 17.55 1.76 -3.40
CA THR A 190 18.06 1.99 -2.04
C THR A 190 16.89 2.33 -1.13
N VAL A 191 17.09 2.36 0.18
CA VAL A 191 16.03 2.88 1.07
C VAL A 191 15.90 4.39 0.85
N ALA A 192 14.67 4.87 0.68
CA ALA A 192 14.41 6.29 0.47
C ALA A 192 14.84 7.11 1.70
N GLU A 193 15.45 8.27 1.49
CA GLU A 193 15.94 9.17 2.54
C GLU A 193 14.87 9.52 3.58
N ALA A 194 13.64 9.82 3.11
CA ALA A 194 12.50 10.07 3.98
C ALA A 194 12.15 8.86 4.88
N THR A 195 12.44 7.64 4.44
CA THR A 195 12.22 6.42 5.22
C THR A 195 13.30 6.25 6.27
N VAL A 196 14.56 6.52 5.93
CA VAL A 196 15.68 6.54 6.88
C VAL A 196 15.44 7.58 7.95
N THR A 197 15.10 8.81 7.58
CA THR A 197 14.82 9.92 8.51
C THR A 197 13.71 9.58 9.50
N ARG A 198 12.60 8.99 9.00
CA ARG A 198 11.50 8.52 9.86
C ARG A 198 11.95 7.42 10.82
N CYS A 199 12.78 6.50 10.35
CA CYS A 199 13.34 5.43 11.17
C CYS A 199 14.17 6.00 12.31
N VAL A 200 15.12 6.89 12.01
CA VAL A 200 15.99 7.54 12.99
C VAL A 200 15.19 8.33 14.03
N THR A 201 14.23 9.12 13.58
CA THR A 201 13.33 9.87 14.48
C THR A 201 12.60 8.93 15.42
N ARG A 202 12.07 7.80 14.92
CA ARG A 202 11.36 6.82 15.73
C ARG A 202 12.29 6.09 16.70
N ILE A 203 13.50 5.76 16.29
CA ILE A 203 14.55 5.17 17.14
C ILE A 203 14.84 6.09 18.33
N ARG A 204 15.09 7.38 18.08
CA ARG A 204 15.32 8.37 19.13
C ARG A 204 14.16 8.47 20.11
N GLN A 205 12.94 8.55 19.61
CA GLN A 205 11.72 8.57 20.45
C GLN A 205 11.61 7.33 21.35
N LEU A 206 11.82 6.15 20.79
CA LEU A 206 11.72 4.88 21.54
C LEU A 206 12.84 4.75 22.57
N TYR A 207 14.06 5.15 22.22
CA TYR A 207 15.21 5.17 23.14
C TYR A 207 14.94 6.09 24.35
N GLU A 208 14.45 7.32 24.12
CA GLU A 208 14.08 8.24 25.19
C GLU A 208 12.92 7.73 26.05
N GLN A 209 11.94 7.07 25.45
CA GLN A 209 10.83 6.46 26.20
C GLN A 209 11.32 5.32 27.10
N GLU A 210 12.18 4.45 26.58
CA GLU A 210 12.74 3.31 27.31
C GLU A 210 13.66 3.77 28.44
N ARG A 211 14.46 4.82 28.21
CA ARG A 211 15.29 5.45 29.25
C ARG A 211 14.48 6.03 30.39
N ARG A 212 13.29 6.60 30.09
CA ARG A 212 12.39 7.17 31.12
C ARG A 212 11.57 6.11 31.86
N ARG A 213 11.22 5.02 31.19
CA ARG A 213 10.40 3.92 31.71
C ARG A 213 10.94 2.59 31.19
N PRO A 214 11.91 1.99 31.86
CA PRO A 214 12.44 0.67 31.47
C PRO A 214 11.31 -0.38 31.50
N THR A 215 11.18 -1.13 30.40
CA THR A 215 10.21 -2.22 30.27
C THR A 215 10.93 -3.55 30.08
N GLN A 216 10.32 -4.66 30.50
CA GLN A 216 10.91 -6.00 30.35
C GLN A 216 11.13 -6.40 28.86
N SER A 217 10.33 -5.85 27.94
CA SER A 217 10.53 -6.00 26.50
C SER A 217 10.95 -4.66 25.92
N SER A 218 12.14 -4.59 25.34
CA SER A 218 12.64 -3.37 24.68
C SER A 218 11.82 -3.05 23.41
N PRO A 219 10.92 -2.04 23.43
CA PRO A 219 10.22 -1.59 22.22
C PRO A 219 11.17 -1.10 21.16
N PHE A 220 12.30 -0.51 21.56
CA PHE A 220 13.39 -0.08 20.72
C PHE A 220 14.00 -1.28 19.94
N GLY A 221 14.43 -2.34 20.63
CA GLY A 221 15.03 -3.52 20.01
C GLY A 221 14.08 -4.23 19.04
N VAL A 222 12.79 -4.33 19.42
CA VAL A 222 11.74 -4.91 18.55
C VAL A 222 11.55 -4.07 17.29
N TYR A 223 11.52 -2.73 17.40
CA TYR A 223 11.35 -1.83 16.27
C TYR A 223 12.54 -1.95 15.30
N VAL A 224 13.78 -1.84 15.82
CA VAL A 224 15.01 -1.93 15.02
C VAL A 224 15.07 -3.27 14.26
N SER A 225 14.81 -4.40 14.93
CA SER A 225 14.83 -5.73 14.31
C SER A 225 13.78 -5.90 13.22
N ARG A 226 12.58 -5.29 13.40
CA ARG A 226 11.50 -5.33 12.37
C ARG A 226 11.86 -4.46 11.17
N TRP A 227 12.37 -3.26 11.41
CA TRP A 227 12.76 -2.32 10.38
C TRP A 227 13.91 -2.89 9.54
N TRP A 228 14.92 -3.49 10.21
CA TRP A 228 16.04 -4.12 9.55
C TRP A 228 15.60 -5.25 8.62
N ARG A 229 14.76 -6.16 9.10
CA ARG A 229 14.18 -7.23 8.26
C ARG A 229 13.37 -6.71 7.07
N TRP A 230 12.69 -5.60 7.24
CA TRP A 230 11.99 -4.95 6.13
C TRP A 230 12.99 -4.39 5.11
N ALA A 231 14.03 -3.68 5.54
CA ALA A 231 15.07 -3.11 4.69
C ALA A 231 15.85 -4.21 3.93
N GLU A 232 16.31 -5.28 4.63
CA GLU A 232 16.92 -6.46 4.00
C GLU A 232 16.01 -7.11 2.98
N GLY A 233 14.72 -7.05 3.24
CA GLY A 233 13.70 -7.61 2.37
C GLY A 233 13.73 -7.08 0.96
N GLY A 234 14.19 -5.86 0.73
CA GLY A 234 14.20 -5.18 -0.56
C GLY A 234 15.57 -4.99 -1.17
N LEU A 235 16.65 -5.04 -0.40
CA LEU A 235 17.98 -4.68 -0.87
C LEU A 235 18.86 -5.92 -1.07
N PRO A 236 19.66 -5.96 -2.17
CA PRO A 236 20.68 -6.99 -2.37
C PRO A 236 21.89 -6.80 -1.45
N ASP A 237 22.18 -5.58 -1.00
CA ASP A 237 23.27 -5.22 -0.12
C ASP A 237 22.85 -4.10 0.84
N LEU A 238 23.17 -4.27 2.12
CA LEU A 238 22.88 -3.33 3.22
C LEU A 238 24.08 -2.48 3.65
N GLY A 239 25.24 -2.71 3.06
CA GLY A 239 26.49 -2.02 3.44
C GLY A 239 26.34 -0.49 3.50
N PRO A 240 25.75 0.18 2.49
CA PRO A 240 25.52 1.62 2.52
C PRO A 240 24.58 2.07 3.64
N LEU A 241 23.61 1.23 3.98
CA LEU A 241 22.62 1.53 5.01
C LEU A 241 23.19 1.39 6.41
N THR A 242 24.01 0.35 6.62
CA THR A 242 24.74 0.12 7.86
C THR A 242 25.67 1.30 8.16
N SER A 243 26.41 1.76 7.14
CA SER A 243 27.31 2.92 7.26
C SER A 243 26.55 4.22 7.57
N ALA A 244 25.37 4.41 7.01
CA ALA A 244 24.54 5.60 7.27
C ALA A 244 23.87 5.60 8.66
N LEU A 245 23.57 4.42 9.21
CA LEU A 245 22.90 4.29 10.51
C LEU A 245 23.88 4.16 11.69
N GLN A 246 25.10 3.68 11.47
CA GLN A 246 26.10 3.51 12.52
C GLN A 246 26.35 4.78 13.36
N PRO A 247 26.56 5.99 12.79
CA PRO A 247 26.76 7.21 13.55
C PRO A 247 25.53 7.62 14.38
N LEU A 248 24.34 7.17 13.97
CA LEU A 248 23.07 7.55 14.58
C LEU A 248 22.65 6.61 15.73
N ILE A 249 23.28 5.44 15.82
CA ILE A 249 23.05 4.43 16.86
C ILE A 249 24.15 4.52 17.93
N ALA A 250 25.34 5.04 17.58
CA ALA A 250 26.51 5.16 18.48
C ALA A 250 26.55 6.46 19.28
N GLY A 251 25.68 7.42 19.07
CA GLY A 251 25.53 8.66 19.83
C GLY A 251 24.22 8.74 20.57
#